data_832b1e24304de9dc73b07819c56a7960
#
_entry.id   832b1e24304de9dc73b07819c56a7960
#
_cell.length_a   1.000
_cell.length_b   1.000
_cell.length_c   1.000
_cell.angle_alpha   90.00
_cell.angle_beta   90.00
_cell.angle_gamma   90.00
#
_symmetry.space_group_name_H-M   'P 1'
#
loop_
_entity.id
_entity.type
_entity.pdbx_description
1 polymer ?
#
loop_
_entity_poly.entity_id
_entity_poly.type
_entity_poly.pdbx_seq_one_letter_code
_entity_poly.pdbx_strand_id
1 'polypeptide(L)'
;MIIKTYTIKIPTHFDFFSISGSPSALPENSDLFIADHCAPIFARHLYWNWTRSGDVAIQPCPQESTGLARWTCEPETLNFLGHQPDMSDCKSSEVSDLETRVREEDPENVIVSSLERLTEKGASKLYGGDLEAVVNVLKAVLNRLQYMLQVRKNMFLTI
;
A
#
# COMPACT_ATOMS: atom_id res chain seq x y z
N MET A 1 -36.20 -29.37 5.78
CA MET A 1 -35.47 -28.16 5.42
C MET A 1 -35.69 -27.16 6.56
N ILE A 2 -34.72 -27.08 7.51
CA ILE A 2 -34.87 -26.29 8.74
C ILE A 2 -34.01 -25.04 8.56
N ILE A 3 -34.66 -23.91 8.44
CA ILE A 3 -33.99 -22.59 8.35
C ILE A 3 -33.70 -22.14 9.77
N LYS A 4 -32.42 -22.11 10.17
CA LYS A 4 -31.96 -21.49 11.42
C LYS A 4 -31.84 -19.99 11.21
N THR A 5 -32.75 -19.24 11.75
CA THR A 5 -32.65 -17.78 11.89
C THR A 5 -31.71 -17.44 13.04
N TYR A 6 -30.60 -16.78 12.74
CA TYR A 6 -29.71 -16.20 13.73
C TYR A 6 -30.16 -14.77 14.03
N THR A 7 -30.65 -14.55 15.23
CA THR A 7 -30.98 -13.21 15.75
C THR A 7 -29.69 -12.60 16.32
N ILE A 8 -29.17 -11.58 15.67
CA ILE A 8 -28.03 -10.79 16.18
C ILE A 8 -28.59 -9.84 17.24
N LYS A 9 -28.24 -10.08 18.52
CA LYS A 9 -28.50 -9.12 19.60
C LYS A 9 -27.46 -8.00 19.52
N ILE A 10 -27.90 -6.79 19.18
CA ILE A 10 -27.10 -5.57 19.29
C ILE A 10 -27.14 -5.16 20.76
N PRO A 11 -26.03 -4.97 21.48
CA PRO A 11 -26.05 -4.44 22.84
C PRO A 11 -26.40 -2.95 22.80
N THR A 12 -27.56 -2.61 23.34
CA THR A 12 -28.01 -1.23 23.58
C THR A 12 -27.62 -0.80 25.00
N HIS A 13 -26.35 -0.61 25.27
CA HIS A 13 -25.91 0.14 26.42
C HIS A 13 -24.54 0.77 26.13
N PHE A 14 -24.58 1.98 25.62
CA PHE A 14 -23.43 2.87 25.72
C PHE A 14 -23.52 3.55 27.07
N ASP A 15 -22.76 3.05 28.05
CA ASP A 15 -22.53 3.77 29.29
C ASP A 15 -21.71 5.01 29.00
N PHE A 16 -22.38 6.14 29.03
CA PHE A 16 -21.78 7.46 28.98
C PHE A 16 -21.06 7.66 30.33
N PHE A 17 -19.78 7.35 30.37
CA PHE A 17 -18.93 7.71 31.49
C PHE A 17 -18.82 9.23 31.51
N SER A 18 -19.61 9.84 32.39
CA SER A 18 -19.44 11.24 32.78
C SER A 18 -18.12 11.39 33.51
N ILE A 19 -17.08 11.72 32.78
CA ILE A 19 -15.83 12.22 33.37
C ILE A 19 -16.09 13.71 33.68
N SER A 20 -16.52 13.99 34.91
CA SER A 20 -16.45 15.32 35.49
C SER A 20 -15.01 15.59 35.92
N GLY A 21 -14.15 15.80 34.92
CA GLY A 21 -12.84 16.42 35.08
C GLY A 21 -12.94 17.83 34.57
N SER A 22 -12.63 18.80 35.39
CA SER A 22 -12.43 20.20 34.99
C SER A 22 -11.54 20.24 33.75
N PRO A 23 -11.80 21.11 32.76
CA PRO A 23 -10.91 21.26 31.64
C PRO A 23 -9.53 21.68 32.17
N SER A 24 -8.63 20.72 32.27
CA SER A 24 -7.22 21.02 32.51
C SER A 24 -6.81 21.95 31.38
N ALA A 25 -6.40 23.16 31.71
CA ALA A 25 -5.87 24.13 30.77
C ALA A 25 -4.89 23.43 29.83
N LEU A 26 -5.14 23.53 28.53
CA LEU A 26 -4.16 23.15 27.51
C LEU A 26 -2.85 23.84 27.88
N PRO A 27 -1.68 23.18 27.80
CA PRO A 27 -0.43 23.83 28.10
C PRO A 27 -0.30 25.05 27.22
N GLU A 28 0.09 26.20 27.82
CA GLU A 28 0.26 27.52 27.17
C GLU A 28 1.22 27.52 25.95
N ASN A 29 1.80 26.34 25.60
CA ASN A 29 2.70 26.11 24.48
C ASN A 29 2.03 25.49 23.24
N SER A 30 0.71 25.30 23.23
CA SER A 30 0.02 24.69 22.08
C SER A 30 0.16 25.52 20.79
N ASP A 31 0.20 26.85 20.91
CA ASP A 31 0.33 27.75 19.76
C ASP A 31 1.73 27.64 19.10
N LEU A 32 2.77 27.46 19.91
CA LEU A 32 4.14 27.27 19.42
C LEU A 32 4.32 25.91 18.75
N PHE A 33 3.62 24.88 19.24
CA PHE A 33 3.64 23.55 18.62
C PHE A 33 2.96 23.56 17.25
N ILE A 34 1.82 24.22 17.13
CA ILE A 34 1.07 24.34 15.86
C ILE A 34 1.85 25.15 14.84
N ALA A 35 2.61 26.16 15.29
CA ALA A 35 3.37 27.06 14.43
C ALA A 35 4.59 26.42 13.73
N ASP A 36 4.96 25.19 14.09
CA ASP A 36 6.15 24.51 13.56
C ASP A 36 5.83 23.09 13.03
N HIS A 37 4.55 22.78 12.77
CA HIS A 37 4.14 21.45 12.33
C HIS A 37 3.10 21.51 11.23
N CYS A 38 3.16 20.53 10.31
CA CYS A 38 2.07 20.21 9.43
C CYS A 38 0.92 19.59 10.21
N ALA A 39 -0.30 20.07 9.94
CA ALA A 39 -1.50 19.55 10.59
C ALA A 39 -1.82 18.11 10.19
N PRO A 40 -2.45 17.32 11.09
CA PRO A 40 -2.83 15.97 10.77
C PRO A 40 -3.81 15.91 9.61
N ILE A 41 -3.66 14.90 8.76
CA ILE A 41 -4.51 14.68 7.60
C ILE A 41 -4.71 13.18 7.33
N PHE A 42 -5.88 12.82 6.80
CA PHE A 42 -6.14 11.47 6.31
C PHE A 42 -5.98 11.43 4.80
N ALA A 43 -5.01 10.63 4.31
CA ALA A 43 -4.75 10.48 2.89
C ALA A 43 -4.26 9.06 2.56
N ARG A 44 -4.69 8.52 1.41
CA ARG A 44 -4.29 7.19 0.92
C ARG A 44 -4.51 6.07 1.94
N HIS A 45 -5.64 6.12 2.68
CA HIS A 45 -6.03 5.17 3.74
C HIS A 45 -5.09 5.16 4.96
N LEU A 46 -4.26 6.20 5.14
CA LEU A 46 -3.37 6.40 6.27
C LEU A 46 -3.70 7.69 6.98
N TYR A 47 -3.59 7.69 8.31
CA TYR A 47 -3.70 8.88 9.14
C TYR A 47 -2.29 9.44 9.39
N TRP A 48 -2.00 10.62 8.84
CA TRP A 48 -0.75 11.34 9.00
C TRP A 48 -0.88 12.28 10.19
N ASN A 49 -0.05 12.07 11.19
CA ASN A 49 -0.08 12.85 12.43
C ASN A 49 0.68 14.17 12.27
N TRP A 50 0.63 15.00 13.30
CA TRP A 50 1.45 16.19 13.40
C TRP A 50 2.90 15.86 13.06
N THR A 51 3.46 16.56 12.08
CA THR A 51 4.82 16.34 11.60
C THR A 51 5.56 17.66 11.64
N ARG A 52 6.73 17.66 12.27
CA ARG A 52 7.52 18.87 12.39
C ARG A 52 7.96 19.37 11.01
N SER A 53 8.04 20.68 10.89
CA SER A 53 8.54 21.40 9.71
C SER A 53 9.91 20.87 9.28
N GLY A 54 10.04 20.46 8.02
CA GLY A 54 11.23 19.86 7.44
C GLY A 54 11.40 18.36 7.68
N ASP A 55 10.60 17.74 8.56
CA ASP A 55 10.64 16.30 8.82
C ASP A 55 9.82 15.50 7.79
N VAL A 56 10.14 14.22 7.69
CA VAL A 56 9.42 13.25 6.88
C VAL A 56 8.62 12.34 7.79
N ALA A 57 7.30 12.38 7.68
CA ALA A 57 6.44 11.39 8.30
C ALA A 57 6.60 10.05 7.56
N ILE A 58 6.81 8.97 8.33
CA ILE A 58 6.98 7.61 7.77
C ILE A 58 5.99 6.70 8.45
N GLN A 59 5.27 5.89 7.66
CA GLN A 59 4.30 4.93 8.15
C GLN A 59 4.36 3.64 7.34
N PRO A 60 3.94 2.50 7.93
CA PRO A 60 3.68 1.29 7.15
C PRO A 60 2.65 1.56 6.06
N CYS A 61 2.82 0.91 4.93
CA CYS A 61 1.83 0.95 3.85
C CYS A 61 0.45 0.44 4.32
N PRO A 62 -0.66 0.80 3.65
CA PRO A 62 -1.99 0.35 4.03
C PRO A 62 -2.13 -1.17 4.07
N GLN A 63 -3.24 -1.67 4.65
CA GLN A 63 -3.54 -3.11 4.72
C GLN A 63 -3.40 -3.80 3.36
N GLU A 64 -2.98 -5.06 3.39
CA GLU A 64 -2.70 -5.89 2.20
C GLU A 64 -1.53 -5.39 1.34
N SER A 65 -0.67 -4.53 1.91
CA SER A 65 0.57 -4.10 1.26
C SER A 65 1.74 -4.09 2.24
N THR A 66 2.95 -4.12 1.69
CA THR A 66 4.21 -4.06 2.43
C THR A 66 5.00 -2.82 2.01
N GLY A 67 5.96 -2.42 2.85
CA GLY A 67 6.81 -1.26 2.59
C GLY A 67 6.47 -0.07 3.48
N LEU A 68 7.02 1.09 3.15
CA LEU A 68 6.88 2.33 3.91
C LEU A 68 6.37 3.46 3.02
N ALA A 69 5.31 4.11 3.46
CA ALA A 69 4.81 5.34 2.89
C ALA A 69 5.49 6.53 3.56
N ARG A 70 5.78 7.60 2.80
CA ARG A 70 6.49 8.79 3.29
C ARG A 70 5.76 10.05 2.87
N TRP A 71 5.79 11.08 3.72
CA TRP A 71 5.29 12.40 3.37
C TRP A 71 6.09 13.48 4.09
N THR A 72 6.66 14.39 3.34
CA THR A 72 7.49 15.48 3.87
C THR A 72 6.63 16.66 4.29
N CYS A 73 6.86 17.19 5.47
CA CYS A 73 6.29 18.47 5.92
C CYS A 73 7.14 19.61 5.37
N GLU A 74 6.57 20.43 4.49
CA GLU A 74 7.27 21.54 3.86
C GLU A 74 7.45 22.72 4.84
N PRO A 75 8.68 23.21 5.03
CA PRO A 75 8.96 24.25 6.02
C PRO A 75 8.27 25.59 5.75
N GLU A 76 8.12 25.95 4.48
CA GLU A 76 7.62 27.27 4.08
C GLU A 76 6.10 27.39 4.21
N THR A 77 5.39 26.31 3.92
CA THR A 77 3.93 26.32 3.87
C THR A 77 3.27 25.65 5.07
N LEU A 78 4.04 24.88 5.86
CA LEU A 78 3.55 24.00 6.92
C LEU A 78 2.44 23.04 6.43
N ASN A 79 2.54 22.65 5.18
CA ASN A 79 1.70 21.62 4.56
C ASN A 79 2.56 20.45 4.12
N PHE A 80 1.94 19.29 4.00
CA PHE A 80 2.61 18.15 3.41
C PHE A 80 2.88 18.40 1.92
N LEU A 81 4.11 18.10 1.48
CA LEU A 81 4.60 18.35 0.13
C LEU A 81 3.78 17.59 -0.91
N GLY A 82 3.26 18.32 -1.90
CA GLY A 82 2.43 17.76 -2.95
C GLY A 82 1.02 17.43 -2.47
N HIS A 83 0.23 16.79 -3.33
CA HIS A 83 -1.17 16.46 -3.04
C HIS A 83 -1.38 15.10 -2.37
N GLN A 84 -0.37 14.24 -2.39
CA GLN A 84 -0.44 12.87 -1.86
C GLN A 84 0.91 12.42 -1.31
N PRO A 85 0.90 11.49 -0.33
CA PRO A 85 2.11 10.87 0.16
C PRO A 85 2.81 10.04 -0.91
N ASP A 86 4.12 9.90 -0.76
CA ASP A 86 4.91 8.99 -1.57
C ASP A 86 4.65 7.54 -1.15
N MET A 87 4.07 6.78 -2.07
CA MET A 87 3.74 5.36 -1.93
C MET A 87 4.61 4.49 -2.84
N SER A 88 5.75 5.00 -3.32
CA SER A 88 6.62 4.29 -4.27
C SER A 88 7.18 2.98 -3.72
N ASP A 89 7.44 2.92 -2.42
CA ASP A 89 7.93 1.72 -1.74
C ASP A 89 6.80 0.74 -1.36
N CYS A 90 5.54 1.13 -1.52
CA CYS A 90 4.42 0.27 -1.19
C CYS A 90 4.21 -0.77 -2.28
N LYS A 91 4.06 -2.03 -1.87
CA LYS A 91 3.80 -3.17 -2.74
C LYS A 91 2.64 -3.99 -2.21
N SER A 92 1.66 -4.28 -3.07
CA SER A 92 0.52 -5.12 -2.72
C SER A 92 0.93 -6.58 -2.50
N SER A 93 0.18 -7.30 -1.66
CA SER A 93 0.41 -8.73 -1.43
C SER A 93 0.26 -9.54 -2.73
N GLU A 94 -0.67 -9.17 -3.58
CA GLU A 94 -0.93 -9.85 -4.86
C GLU A 94 0.26 -9.77 -5.82
N VAL A 95 0.93 -8.61 -5.85
CA VAL A 95 2.14 -8.44 -6.66
C VAL A 95 3.33 -9.17 -6.02
N SER A 96 3.43 -9.18 -4.69
CA SER A 96 4.44 -9.95 -3.97
C SER A 96 4.30 -11.46 -4.22
N ASP A 97 3.06 -11.97 -4.24
CA ASP A 97 2.76 -13.37 -4.60
C ASP A 97 3.15 -13.67 -6.05
N LEU A 98 2.91 -12.73 -6.96
CA LEU A 98 3.30 -12.87 -8.36
C LEU A 98 4.83 -12.97 -8.53
N GLU A 99 5.61 -12.14 -7.84
CA GLU A 99 7.08 -12.22 -7.82
C GLU A 99 7.55 -13.58 -7.26
N THR A 100 6.86 -14.09 -6.24
CA THR A 100 7.17 -15.39 -5.65
C THR A 100 6.95 -16.51 -6.66
N ARG A 101 5.82 -16.50 -7.39
CA ARG A 101 5.54 -17.48 -8.46
C ARG A 101 6.60 -17.48 -9.56
N VAL A 102 7.07 -16.28 -9.94
CA VAL A 102 8.17 -16.16 -10.93
C VAL A 102 9.46 -16.76 -10.40
N ARG A 103 9.78 -16.54 -9.12
CA ARG A 103 10.98 -17.08 -8.47
C ARG A 103 10.91 -18.59 -8.28
N GLU A 104 9.72 -19.13 -8.02
CA GLU A 104 9.44 -20.58 -7.90
C GLU A 104 9.33 -21.28 -9.25
N GLU A 105 9.52 -20.54 -10.35
CA GLU A 105 9.47 -21.04 -11.71
C GLU A 105 8.12 -21.64 -12.11
N ASP A 106 7.02 -21.09 -11.59
CA ASP A 106 5.68 -21.45 -12.01
C ASP A 106 5.54 -21.38 -13.55
N PRO A 107 4.65 -22.19 -14.14
CA PRO A 107 4.37 -22.15 -15.57
C PRO A 107 3.93 -20.76 -16.05
N GLU A 108 4.38 -20.36 -17.23
CA GLU A 108 4.13 -19.03 -17.79
C GLU A 108 2.63 -18.69 -17.89
N ASN A 109 1.78 -19.67 -18.21
CA ASN A 109 0.34 -19.47 -18.27
C ASN A 109 -0.27 -19.10 -16.92
N VAL A 110 0.27 -19.59 -15.80
CA VAL A 110 -0.16 -19.27 -14.43
C VAL A 110 0.26 -17.83 -14.11
N ILE A 111 1.49 -17.45 -14.46
CA ILE A 111 2.00 -16.09 -14.26
C ILE A 111 1.19 -15.09 -15.08
N VAL A 112 0.93 -15.38 -16.37
CA VAL A 112 0.14 -14.52 -17.25
C VAL A 112 -1.29 -14.35 -16.72
N SER A 113 -1.95 -15.43 -16.31
CA SER A 113 -3.31 -15.33 -15.73
C SER A 113 -3.35 -14.51 -14.44
N SER A 114 -2.27 -14.54 -13.67
CA SER A 114 -2.15 -13.69 -12.47
C SER A 114 -1.98 -12.21 -12.82
N LEU A 115 -1.20 -11.90 -13.87
CA LEU A 115 -1.07 -10.54 -14.43
C LEU A 115 -2.39 -10.00 -14.98
N GLU A 116 -3.14 -10.81 -15.74
CA GLU A 116 -4.46 -10.43 -16.25
C GLU A 116 -5.40 -10.05 -15.12
N ARG A 117 -5.46 -10.84 -14.05
CA ARG A 117 -6.28 -10.56 -12.88
C ARG A 117 -5.89 -9.26 -12.16
N LEU A 118 -4.60 -8.90 -12.12
CA LEU A 118 -4.16 -7.61 -11.60
C LEU A 118 -4.65 -6.45 -12.45
N THR A 119 -4.64 -6.59 -13.78
CA THR A 119 -5.13 -5.54 -14.69
C THR A 119 -6.63 -5.35 -14.62
N GLU A 120 -7.41 -6.41 -14.41
CA GLU A 120 -8.86 -6.36 -14.25
C GLU A 120 -9.30 -5.58 -13.00
N LYS A 121 -8.52 -5.63 -11.91
CA LYS A 121 -8.81 -4.88 -10.68
C LYS A 121 -8.63 -3.37 -10.82
N GLY A 122 -8.03 -2.92 -11.89
CA GLY A 122 -7.85 -1.52 -12.24
C GLY A 122 -6.57 -0.89 -11.67
N ALA A 123 -5.90 -0.12 -12.51
CA ALA A 123 -4.64 0.56 -12.18
C ALA A 123 -4.74 1.55 -10.99
N SER A 124 -5.95 1.96 -10.61
CA SER A 124 -6.18 2.88 -9.48
C SER A 124 -5.85 2.31 -8.10
N LYS A 125 -5.67 0.99 -7.99
CA LYS A 125 -5.32 0.30 -6.76
C LYS A 125 -3.84 -0.07 -6.65
N LEU A 126 -3.06 0.15 -7.70
CA LEU A 126 -1.64 -0.15 -7.72
C LEU A 126 -0.83 0.96 -7.04
N TYR A 127 0.18 0.55 -6.31
CA TYR A 127 1.21 1.42 -5.73
C TYR A 127 2.40 1.58 -6.69
N GLY A 128 3.30 2.52 -6.38
CA GLY A 128 4.51 2.69 -7.18
C GLY A 128 5.39 1.44 -7.23
N GLY A 129 5.57 0.76 -6.10
CA GLY A 129 6.32 -0.49 -6.01
C GLY A 129 5.69 -1.65 -6.79
N ASP A 130 4.36 -1.64 -6.98
CA ASP A 130 3.69 -2.64 -7.81
C ASP A 130 4.08 -2.51 -9.27
N LEU A 131 4.17 -1.28 -9.78
CA LEU A 131 4.54 -1.03 -11.18
C LEU A 131 5.96 -1.53 -11.47
N GLU A 132 6.90 -1.25 -10.60
CA GLU A 132 8.27 -1.73 -10.72
C GLU A 132 8.34 -3.25 -10.70
N ALA A 133 7.65 -3.88 -9.76
CA ALA A 133 7.61 -5.33 -9.62
C ALA A 133 6.97 -6.00 -10.85
N VAL A 134 5.86 -5.48 -11.37
CA VAL A 134 5.21 -5.98 -12.58
C VAL A 134 6.13 -5.89 -13.79
N VAL A 135 6.86 -4.78 -13.94
CA VAL A 135 7.86 -4.64 -15.03
C VAL A 135 8.96 -5.70 -14.90
N ASN A 136 9.44 -5.98 -13.70
CA ASN A 136 10.45 -7.00 -13.46
C ASN A 136 9.93 -8.41 -13.74
N VAL A 137 8.70 -8.72 -13.38
CA VAL A 137 8.02 -9.97 -13.73
C VAL A 137 7.92 -10.15 -15.24
N LEU A 138 7.46 -9.13 -15.96
CA LEU A 138 7.37 -9.18 -17.42
C LEU A 138 8.72 -9.41 -18.08
N LYS A 139 9.78 -8.77 -17.61
CA LYS A 139 11.15 -9.00 -18.09
C LYS A 139 11.59 -10.44 -17.86
N ALA A 140 11.30 -11.01 -16.68
CA ALA A 140 11.67 -12.39 -16.35
C ALA A 140 10.96 -13.39 -17.26
N VAL A 141 9.65 -13.22 -17.48
CA VAL A 141 8.85 -14.07 -18.38
C VAL A 141 9.37 -13.96 -19.83
N LEU A 142 9.65 -12.74 -20.30
CA LEU A 142 10.19 -12.53 -21.64
C LEU A 142 11.54 -13.21 -21.85
N ASN A 143 12.43 -13.10 -20.88
CA ASN A 143 13.74 -13.76 -20.92
C ASN A 143 13.62 -15.28 -20.99
N ARG A 144 12.69 -15.88 -20.22
CA ARG A 144 12.42 -17.33 -20.29
C ARG A 144 11.92 -17.75 -21.67
N LEU A 145 10.95 -17.03 -22.23
CA LEU A 145 10.42 -17.30 -23.56
C LEU A 145 11.51 -17.20 -24.65
N GLN A 146 12.35 -16.17 -24.58
CA GLN A 146 13.47 -16.01 -25.51
C GLN A 146 14.46 -17.17 -25.42
N TYR A 147 14.79 -17.61 -24.20
CA TYR A 147 15.65 -18.77 -23.98
C TYR A 147 15.06 -20.04 -24.59
N MET A 148 13.79 -20.32 -24.36
CA MET A 148 13.11 -21.48 -24.92
C MET A 148 13.09 -21.48 -26.44
N LEU A 149 12.84 -20.33 -27.06
CA LEU A 149 12.89 -20.16 -28.51
C LEU A 149 14.28 -20.42 -29.07
N GLN A 150 15.32 -19.97 -28.37
CA GLN A 150 16.71 -20.18 -28.79
C GLN A 150 17.10 -21.67 -28.71
N VAL A 151 16.76 -22.35 -27.62
CA VAL A 151 16.99 -23.79 -27.47
C VAL A 151 16.29 -24.57 -28.58
N ARG A 152 15.02 -24.24 -28.84
CA ARG A 152 14.25 -24.88 -29.92
C ARG A 152 14.90 -24.67 -31.29
N LYS A 153 15.34 -23.45 -31.60
CA LYS A 153 16.03 -23.14 -32.85
C LYS A 153 17.31 -23.96 -33.02
N ASN A 154 18.11 -24.09 -31.96
CA ASN A 154 19.35 -24.86 -32.01
C ASN A 154 19.09 -26.36 -32.21
N MET A 155 18.03 -26.92 -31.62
CA MET A 155 17.65 -28.33 -31.85
C MET A 155 17.26 -28.63 -33.31
N PHE A 156 16.65 -27.69 -34.01
CA PHE A 156 16.28 -27.87 -35.43
C PHE A 156 17.46 -27.68 -36.38
N LEU A 157 18.55 -27.07 -35.95
CA LEU A 157 19.75 -26.88 -36.79
C LEU A 157 20.76 -28.02 -36.66
N THR A 158 20.54 -28.98 -35.74
CA THR A 158 21.43 -30.11 -35.47
C THR A 158 20.96 -31.43 -36.12
N ILE A 159 19.87 -31.37 -36.86
CA ILE A 159 19.32 -32.48 -37.69
C ILE A 159 19.65 -32.20 -39.14
#